data_00d170cb9fe2f58c1403bffbfdbfe098
#
_entry.id   00d170cb9fe2f58c1403bffbfdbfe098
#
_cell.length_a   1.000
_cell.length_b   1.000
_cell.length_c   1.000
_cell.angle_alpha   90.00
_cell.angle_beta   90.00
_cell.angle_gamma   90.00
#
_symmetry.space_group_name_H-M   'P 1'
#
loop_
_entity.id
_entity.type
_entity.pdbx_description
1 polymer ?
#
loop_
_entity_poly.entity_id
_entity_poly.type
_entity_poly.pdbx_seq_one_letter_code
_entity_poly.pdbx_strand_id
1 'polypeptide(L)'
;IKKLEDDNLSVKEAYIIKHDKDTVSVWDSEKMQNIIENKAEHIHALLKFSKGASLKKIALSIGVEPQYLEKLKSGRYGYDNCLAYLVHAKDETKHQYQPDEVVTVKGENYTSVYHRSMETWVKGRATKKAKETDLSIDWLIEKILAGEVTKSNIMLTDEYYNIYGQHKRKVNEALDTAGERRSYRTIAELEAGKFKKTVLFITADSGVGKTKHSKKLITLLQNIALKFGQTWNFCITASTNAFDEYNGQEVLFLDDIRGDSLTVSDWLKLLDPYMISPISARYHNKMGAAKVIIITSTKEPIDFFAVAKGNVSEDLGQFNRRIDYLVKLDGNDATLSVPIKQSEPDFDEDDIPWGLPLFISYDFSQEKQLTTNKAIDILIKTVIYNMQWNKKEAISDTDQSSKDNLNTKQK
;
A
#
# COMPACT_ATOMS: atom_id res chain seq x y z
N ILE A 1 24.01 24.97 25.46
CA ILE A 1 24.98 25.09 24.36
C ILE A 1 25.89 26.28 24.56
N LYS A 2 25.36 27.49 24.83
CA LYS A 2 26.17 28.72 24.99
C LYS A 2 27.29 28.52 25.99
N LYS A 3 27.04 28.01 27.19
CA LYS A 3 28.09 27.70 28.20
C LYS A 3 29.17 26.74 27.68
N LEU A 4 28.80 25.73 26.91
CA LEU A 4 29.77 24.81 26.32
C LEU A 4 30.67 25.49 25.31
N GLU A 5 30.13 26.40 24.51
CA GLU A 5 30.87 27.16 23.50
C GLU A 5 31.77 28.21 24.16
N ASP A 6 31.29 28.86 25.22
CA ASP A 6 32.11 29.81 26.03
C ASP A 6 33.33 29.11 26.67
N ASP A 7 33.20 27.82 27.01
CA ASP A 7 34.28 26.97 27.54
C ASP A 7 35.14 26.31 26.43
N ASN A 8 35.06 26.78 25.19
CA ASN A 8 35.75 26.23 24.02
C ASN A 8 35.41 24.76 23.70
N LEU A 9 34.20 24.34 24.03
CA LEU A 9 33.65 23.04 23.66
C LEU A 9 32.71 23.19 22.45
N SER A 10 33.28 23.13 21.26
CA SER A 10 32.51 23.33 20.02
C SER A 10 31.54 22.21 19.77
N VAL A 11 30.25 22.47 20.02
CA VAL A 11 29.15 21.53 19.76
C VAL A 11 28.79 21.56 18.27
N LYS A 12 28.75 20.39 17.61
CA LYS A 12 28.37 20.24 16.21
C LYS A 12 26.87 19.93 16.06
N GLU A 13 26.38 19.03 16.88
CA GLU A 13 24.97 18.59 16.86
C GLU A 13 24.49 18.43 18.31
N ALA A 14 23.24 18.82 18.56
CA ALA A 14 22.60 18.69 19.87
C ALA A 14 21.11 18.38 19.71
N TYR A 15 20.65 17.27 20.30
CA TYR A 15 19.27 16.83 20.31
C TYR A 15 18.82 16.55 21.74
N ILE A 16 17.58 16.89 22.07
CA ILE A 16 17.03 16.75 23.42
C ILE A 16 15.60 16.20 23.33
N ILE A 17 15.28 15.28 24.22
CA ILE A 17 13.92 14.76 24.36
C ILE A 17 13.59 14.60 25.86
N LYS A 18 12.32 14.83 26.20
CA LYS A 18 11.76 14.54 27.53
C LYS A 18 11.10 13.17 27.48
N HIS A 19 11.51 12.25 28.36
CA HIS A 19 10.86 10.98 28.56
C HIS A 19 9.92 11.09 29.75
N ASP A 20 8.61 11.11 29.49
CA ASP A 20 7.55 11.25 30.49
C ASP A 20 6.53 10.09 30.47
N LYS A 21 6.73 9.13 29.56
CA LYS A 21 5.84 7.96 29.36
C LYS A 21 6.55 6.64 29.63
N ASP A 22 7.76 6.69 30.18
CA ASP A 22 8.50 5.47 30.51
C ASP A 22 7.92 4.78 31.74
N THR A 23 7.94 3.46 31.73
CA THR A 23 7.50 2.63 32.84
C THR A 23 8.66 1.81 33.40
N VAL A 24 8.53 1.43 34.66
CA VAL A 24 9.47 0.53 35.34
C VAL A 24 8.69 -0.56 36.09
N SER A 25 9.21 -1.78 36.04
CA SER A 25 8.64 -2.88 36.84
C SER A 25 9.24 -2.83 38.24
N VAL A 26 8.40 -2.65 39.23
CA VAL A 26 8.76 -2.60 40.68
C VAL A 26 8.11 -3.75 41.40
N TRP A 27 8.86 -4.41 42.29
CA TRP A 27 8.30 -5.47 43.13
C TRP A 27 7.44 -4.87 44.22
N ASP A 28 6.16 -5.20 44.23
CA ASP A 28 5.21 -4.87 45.31
C ASP A 28 5.21 -6.01 46.33
N SER A 29 5.77 -5.74 47.52
CA SER A 29 5.87 -6.73 48.58
C SER A 29 4.53 -7.05 49.27
N GLU A 30 3.54 -6.15 49.19
CA GLU A 30 2.20 -6.40 49.74
C GLU A 30 1.38 -7.30 48.83
N LYS A 31 1.50 -7.09 47.49
CA LYS A 31 0.80 -7.89 46.48
C LYS A 31 1.58 -9.13 46.03
N MET A 32 2.83 -9.29 46.48
CA MET A 32 3.72 -10.38 46.08
C MET A 32 3.86 -10.54 44.57
N GLN A 33 3.85 -9.42 43.80
CA GLN A 33 3.96 -9.40 42.37
C GLN A 33 4.67 -8.15 41.87
N ASN A 34 5.17 -8.22 40.61
CA ASN A 34 5.69 -7.03 39.92
C ASN A 34 4.54 -6.14 39.47
N ILE A 35 4.58 -4.88 39.85
CA ILE A 35 3.69 -3.83 39.34
C ILE A 35 4.43 -2.92 38.37
N ILE A 36 3.69 -2.35 37.43
CA ILE A 36 4.26 -1.39 36.46
C ILE A 36 3.94 0.00 37.00
N GLU A 37 4.99 0.78 37.27
CA GLU A 37 4.88 2.18 37.69
C GLU A 37 5.46 3.11 36.65
N ASN A 38 4.95 4.34 36.61
CA ASN A 38 5.54 5.37 35.76
C ASN A 38 6.88 5.79 36.33
N LYS A 39 7.90 5.81 35.46
CA LYS A 39 9.22 6.34 35.79
C LYS A 39 9.15 7.86 35.93
N ALA A 40 9.92 8.43 36.86
CA ALA A 40 10.03 9.90 36.97
C ALA A 40 10.47 10.51 35.61
N GLU A 41 9.85 11.63 35.28
CA GLU A 41 10.21 12.39 34.07
C GLU A 41 11.70 12.72 34.04
N HIS A 42 12.34 12.49 32.92
CA HIS A 42 13.76 12.76 32.76
C HIS A 42 14.09 13.19 31.31
N ILE A 43 15.22 13.87 31.17
CA ILE A 43 15.67 14.43 29.90
C ILE A 43 16.85 13.62 29.38
N HIS A 44 16.77 13.18 28.12
CA HIS A 44 17.89 12.65 27.39
C HIS A 44 18.41 13.70 26.40
N ALA A 45 19.74 13.88 26.38
CA ALA A 45 20.42 14.77 25.46
C ALA A 45 21.54 14.05 24.72
N LEU A 46 21.59 14.19 23.40
CA LEU A 46 22.69 13.71 22.57
C LEU A 46 23.50 14.91 22.09
N LEU A 47 24.75 14.94 22.48
CA LEU A 47 25.69 16.01 22.11
C LEU A 47 26.85 15.46 21.28
N LYS A 48 27.10 16.06 20.12
CA LYS A 48 28.23 15.72 19.25
C LYS A 48 29.15 16.95 19.15
N PHE A 49 30.41 16.74 19.47
CA PHE A 49 31.43 17.80 19.45
C PHE A 49 32.27 17.70 18.18
N SER A 50 32.76 18.86 17.72
CA SER A 50 33.66 18.93 16.57
C SER A 50 35.04 18.34 16.86
N LYS A 51 35.48 18.40 18.13
CA LYS A 51 36.74 17.84 18.65
C LYS A 51 36.44 17.04 19.91
N GLY A 52 37.31 16.07 20.23
CA GLY A 52 37.18 15.31 21.46
C GLY A 52 37.18 16.19 22.71
N ALA A 53 36.23 15.90 23.65
CA ALA A 53 36.12 16.61 24.91
C ALA A 53 36.06 15.58 26.06
N SER A 54 36.61 15.95 27.24
CA SER A 54 36.54 15.09 28.41
C SER A 54 35.19 15.22 29.08
N LEU A 55 34.60 14.08 29.55
CA LEU A 55 33.32 14.06 30.24
C LEU A 55 33.31 14.99 31.47
N LYS A 56 34.43 15.04 32.21
CA LYS A 56 34.57 15.97 33.37
C LYS A 56 34.44 17.43 32.99
N LYS A 57 35.05 17.85 31.86
CA LYS A 57 34.95 19.21 31.39
C LYS A 57 33.56 19.58 30.93
N ILE A 58 32.88 18.61 30.21
CA ILE A 58 31.50 18.79 29.78
C ILE A 58 30.57 18.89 30.99
N ALA A 59 30.69 17.99 31.96
CA ALA A 59 29.90 17.97 33.18
C ALA A 59 30.00 19.29 33.97
N LEU A 60 31.22 19.79 34.13
CA LEU A 60 31.47 21.07 34.81
C LEU A 60 30.82 22.24 34.08
N SER A 61 30.95 22.28 32.76
CA SER A 61 30.42 23.35 31.92
C SER A 61 28.87 23.43 31.96
N ILE A 62 28.20 22.31 31.99
CA ILE A 62 26.72 22.25 32.01
C ILE A 62 26.12 22.16 33.41
N GLY A 63 26.95 21.94 34.43
CA GLY A 63 26.53 21.90 35.83
C GLY A 63 25.84 20.59 36.23
N VAL A 64 26.28 19.46 35.68
CA VAL A 64 25.79 18.12 36.04
C VAL A 64 26.94 17.26 36.57
N GLU A 65 26.62 16.21 37.31
CA GLU A 65 27.63 15.25 37.75
C GLU A 65 28.10 14.37 36.60
N PRO A 66 29.40 14.01 36.52
CA PRO A 66 29.95 13.22 35.43
C PRO A 66 29.27 11.85 35.21
N GLN A 67 28.67 11.29 36.26
CA GLN A 67 27.93 10.00 36.19
C GLN A 67 26.70 10.04 35.28
N TYR A 68 26.13 11.21 35.02
CA TYR A 68 25.00 11.39 34.11
C TYR A 68 25.44 11.51 32.65
N LEU A 69 26.74 11.47 32.37
CA LEU A 69 27.30 11.57 31.02
C LEU A 69 27.90 10.24 30.59
N GLU A 70 27.44 9.73 29.50
CA GLU A 70 28.02 8.56 28.84
C GLU A 70 28.74 8.93 27.56
N LYS A 71 29.91 8.31 27.34
CA LYS A 71 30.63 8.40 26.08
C LYS A 71 30.05 7.35 25.11
N LEU A 72 29.86 7.75 23.86
CA LEU A 72 29.50 6.81 22.80
C LEU A 72 30.49 5.64 22.78
N LYS A 73 29.93 4.41 22.77
CA LYS A 73 30.73 3.20 22.55
C LYS A 73 31.36 3.26 21.16
N SER A 74 32.65 2.94 21.11
CA SER A 74 33.37 2.86 19.84
C SER A 74 32.76 1.79 18.93
N GLY A 75 32.49 2.12 17.67
CA GLY A 75 31.92 1.21 16.70
C GLY A 75 31.26 1.95 15.54
N ARG A 76 31.15 1.29 14.39
CA ARG A 76 30.63 1.86 13.15
C ARG A 76 29.22 2.47 13.29
N TYR A 77 28.40 1.92 14.19
CA TYR A 77 27.00 2.33 14.42
C TYR A 77 26.76 2.99 15.78
N GLY A 78 27.83 3.41 16.48
CA GLY A 78 27.69 4.00 17.83
C GLY A 78 26.75 5.23 17.85
N TYR A 79 26.94 6.12 16.89
CA TYR A 79 26.12 7.32 16.75
C TYR A 79 24.67 7.02 16.39
N ASP A 80 24.42 6.15 15.40
CA ASP A 80 23.09 5.73 14.98
C ASP A 80 22.33 5.02 16.11
N ASN A 81 23.04 4.28 16.97
CA ASN A 81 22.45 3.67 18.15
C ASN A 81 21.96 4.70 19.16
N CYS A 82 22.68 5.82 19.32
CA CYS A 82 22.26 6.87 20.23
C CYS A 82 21.12 7.70 19.68
N LEU A 83 21.08 7.95 18.36
CA LEU A 83 19.89 8.53 17.72
C LEU A 83 18.66 7.66 17.97
N ALA A 84 18.74 6.36 17.70
CA ALA A 84 17.64 5.42 17.93
C ALA A 84 17.23 5.29 19.41
N TYR A 85 18.18 5.49 20.33
CA TYR A 85 17.92 5.44 21.78
C TYR A 85 17.05 6.60 22.26
N LEU A 86 17.19 7.79 21.70
CA LEU A 86 16.37 8.95 22.08
C LEU A 86 14.87 8.69 21.97
N VAL A 87 14.46 7.90 20.97
CA VAL A 87 13.04 7.55 20.72
C VAL A 87 12.72 6.08 21.08
N HIS A 88 13.63 5.37 21.72
CA HIS A 88 13.56 3.95 22.06
C HIS A 88 13.33 2.99 20.87
N ALA A 89 13.62 3.42 19.64
CA ALA A 89 13.34 2.66 18.41
C ALA A 89 13.92 1.23 18.36
N LYS A 90 14.80 0.87 19.29
CA LYS A 90 15.45 -0.46 19.39
C LYS A 90 14.97 -1.31 20.55
N ASP A 91 14.10 -0.81 21.38
CA ASP A 91 13.60 -1.47 22.57
C ASP A 91 12.07 -1.44 22.58
N GLU A 92 11.47 -2.48 22.00
CA GLU A 92 10.01 -2.63 21.89
C GLU A 92 9.31 -2.76 23.23
N THR A 93 10.05 -3.02 24.31
CA THR A 93 9.50 -3.11 25.67
C THR A 93 9.27 -1.74 26.31
N LYS A 94 9.83 -0.68 25.74
CA LYS A 94 9.68 0.69 26.20
C LYS A 94 8.69 1.49 25.38
N HIS A 95 8.18 2.58 25.94
CA HIS A 95 7.38 3.53 25.17
C HIS A 95 8.16 4.05 23.97
N GLN A 96 7.54 3.98 22.77
CA GLN A 96 8.15 4.46 21.51
C GLN A 96 7.77 5.91 21.30
N TYR A 97 8.73 6.82 21.48
CA TYR A 97 8.54 8.25 21.18
C TYR A 97 8.60 8.50 19.67
N GLN A 98 7.90 9.54 19.22
CA GLN A 98 7.95 9.92 17.80
C GLN A 98 9.20 10.78 17.52
N PRO A 99 9.81 10.66 16.32
CA PRO A 99 11.00 11.47 15.99
C PRO A 99 10.78 12.98 16.02
N ASP A 100 9.56 13.46 15.87
CA ASP A 100 9.19 14.87 15.96
C ASP A 100 9.06 15.39 17.41
N GLU A 101 8.99 14.49 18.41
CA GLU A 101 9.07 14.85 19.83
C GLU A 101 10.51 15.25 20.24
N VAL A 102 11.53 14.95 19.40
CA VAL A 102 12.93 15.31 19.68
C VAL A 102 13.21 16.73 19.21
N VAL A 103 13.60 17.58 20.14
CA VAL A 103 13.98 18.97 19.85
C VAL A 103 15.40 19.04 19.29
N THR A 104 15.56 19.56 18.09
CA THR A 104 16.85 19.90 17.50
C THR A 104 17.34 21.25 18.06
N VAL A 105 18.35 21.24 18.92
CA VAL A 105 18.91 22.45 19.51
C VAL A 105 20.03 23.01 18.62
N LYS A 106 20.80 22.15 17.97
CA LYS A 106 21.87 22.53 17.03
C LYS A 106 22.13 21.42 16.01
N GLY A 107 22.44 21.82 14.78
CA GLY A 107 22.76 20.92 13.67
C GLY A 107 21.59 20.69 12.72
N GLU A 108 21.66 19.64 11.94
CA GLU A 108 20.60 19.21 11.03
C GLU A 108 19.38 18.71 11.81
N ASN A 109 18.17 18.87 11.26
CA ASN A 109 16.94 18.41 11.90
C ASN A 109 17.01 16.92 12.29
N TYR A 110 16.68 16.61 13.56
CA TYR A 110 16.76 15.26 14.09
C TYR A 110 15.97 14.24 13.24
N THR A 111 14.74 14.57 12.87
CA THR A 111 13.87 13.65 12.09
C THR A 111 14.55 13.25 10.77
N SER A 112 15.19 14.20 10.07
CA SER A 112 15.91 13.91 8.83
C SER A 112 17.13 13.02 9.05
N VAL A 113 17.92 13.31 10.10
CA VAL A 113 19.10 12.50 10.46
C VAL A 113 18.66 11.11 10.92
N TYR A 114 17.62 11.03 11.72
CA TYR A 114 17.05 9.76 12.22
C TYR A 114 16.61 8.85 11.09
N HIS A 115 15.78 9.33 10.14
CA HIS A 115 15.32 8.51 9.03
C HIS A 115 16.47 8.00 8.18
N ARG A 116 17.45 8.83 7.85
CA ARG A 116 18.64 8.41 7.10
C ARG A 116 19.46 7.36 7.86
N SER A 117 19.62 7.51 9.16
CA SER A 117 20.33 6.56 10.02
C SER A 117 19.54 5.24 10.20
N MET A 118 18.21 5.32 10.33
CA MET A 118 17.36 4.14 10.47
C MET A 118 17.32 3.30 9.19
N GLU A 119 17.33 3.90 8.01
CA GLU A 119 17.48 3.15 6.76
C GLU A 119 18.78 2.33 6.75
N THR A 120 19.90 2.95 7.16
CA THR A 120 21.20 2.28 7.25
C THR A 120 21.20 1.18 8.32
N TRP A 121 20.52 1.42 9.45
CA TRP A 121 20.42 0.46 10.55
C TRP A 121 19.51 -0.72 10.20
N VAL A 122 18.37 -0.49 9.56
CA VAL A 122 17.49 -1.56 9.06
C VAL A 122 18.23 -2.44 8.07
N LYS A 123 18.97 -1.84 7.13
CA LYS A 123 19.88 -2.56 6.23
C LYS A 123 20.93 -3.37 7.01
N GLY A 124 21.60 -2.77 7.98
CA GLY A 124 22.63 -3.42 8.77
C GLY A 124 22.10 -4.53 9.70
N ARG A 125 20.90 -4.37 10.28
CA ARG A 125 20.26 -5.39 11.14
C ARG A 125 19.74 -6.56 10.32
N ALA A 126 19.17 -6.29 9.14
CA ALA A 126 18.78 -7.33 8.20
C ALA A 126 19.99 -8.17 7.78
N THR A 127 21.13 -7.53 7.48
CA THR A 127 22.39 -8.23 7.16
C THR A 127 22.93 -9.06 8.34
N LYS A 128 22.83 -8.56 9.57
CA LYS A 128 23.28 -9.29 10.77
C LYS A 128 22.34 -10.45 11.10
N LYS A 129 21.03 -10.22 11.07
CA LYS A 129 20.01 -11.24 11.30
C LYS A 129 20.01 -12.32 10.21
N ALA A 130 20.33 -11.94 8.96
CA ALA A 130 20.51 -12.86 7.84
C ALA A 130 21.79 -13.74 7.98
N LYS A 131 22.83 -13.22 8.64
CA LYS A 131 24.03 -14.01 8.96
C LYS A 131 23.87 -14.86 10.23
N GLU A 132 22.98 -14.47 11.14
CA GLU A 132 22.67 -15.21 12.38
C GLU A 132 21.54 -16.22 12.19
N THR A 133 20.63 -15.98 11.27
CA THR A 133 19.68 -16.96 10.74
C THR A 133 20.22 -17.43 9.41
N ASP A 134 20.46 -18.72 9.28
CA ASP A 134 20.70 -19.41 7.99
C ASP A 134 19.47 -19.16 7.08
N LEU A 135 19.38 -17.96 6.49
CA LEU A 135 18.32 -17.61 5.53
C LEU A 135 18.49 -18.50 4.31
N SER A 136 17.94 -19.71 4.45
CA SER A 136 17.95 -20.70 3.39
C SER A 136 17.00 -20.30 2.28
N ILE A 137 17.23 -20.80 1.09
CA ILE A 137 16.27 -20.69 -0.01
C ILE A 137 14.91 -21.24 0.40
N ASP A 138 14.86 -22.30 1.21
CA ASP A 138 13.62 -22.94 1.64
C ASP A 138 12.79 -21.98 2.52
N TRP A 139 13.44 -21.24 3.43
CA TRP A 139 12.80 -20.20 4.21
C TRP A 139 12.21 -19.09 3.31
N LEU A 140 12.96 -18.62 2.30
CA LEU A 140 12.48 -17.59 1.37
C LEU A 140 11.28 -18.09 0.55
N ILE A 141 11.34 -19.34 0.08
CA ILE A 141 10.23 -19.99 -0.63
C ILE A 141 8.99 -20.08 0.27
N GLU A 142 9.14 -20.52 1.51
CA GLU A 142 8.04 -20.58 2.49
C GLU A 142 7.36 -19.21 2.66
N LYS A 143 8.15 -18.14 2.84
CA LYS A 143 7.64 -16.77 2.98
C LYS A 143 6.94 -16.26 1.70
N ILE A 144 7.44 -16.62 0.53
CA ILE A 144 6.79 -16.32 -0.76
C ILE A 144 5.44 -17.04 -0.85
N LEU A 145 5.40 -18.34 -0.55
CA LEU A 145 4.18 -19.15 -0.62
C LEU A 145 3.13 -18.73 0.44
N ALA A 146 3.59 -18.21 1.58
CA ALA A 146 2.72 -17.59 2.58
C ALA A 146 2.16 -16.22 2.13
N GLY A 147 2.76 -15.58 1.11
CA GLY A 147 2.39 -14.26 0.62
C GLY A 147 3.01 -13.10 1.41
N GLU A 148 3.94 -13.39 2.31
CA GLU A 148 4.63 -12.39 3.15
C GLU A 148 5.73 -11.65 2.38
N VAL A 149 6.32 -12.28 1.36
CA VAL A 149 7.39 -11.72 0.53
C VAL A 149 6.95 -11.63 -0.92
N THR A 150 7.04 -10.43 -1.48
CA THR A 150 6.72 -10.14 -2.89
C THR A 150 8.01 -10.05 -3.72
N LYS A 151 7.86 -10.02 -5.05
CA LYS A 151 8.98 -9.77 -5.97
C LYS A 151 9.71 -8.46 -5.66
N SER A 152 8.97 -7.40 -5.32
CA SER A 152 9.55 -6.10 -4.94
C SER A 152 10.38 -6.21 -3.66
N ASN A 153 9.89 -6.92 -2.64
CA ASN A 153 10.67 -7.16 -1.42
C ASN A 153 11.99 -7.88 -1.74
N ILE A 154 11.96 -8.88 -2.63
CA ILE A 154 13.16 -9.61 -3.04
C ILE A 154 14.17 -8.69 -3.73
N MET A 155 13.71 -7.82 -4.63
CA MET A 155 14.58 -6.92 -5.38
C MET A 155 15.16 -5.77 -4.54
N LEU A 156 14.46 -5.37 -3.47
CA LEU A 156 14.83 -4.23 -2.62
C LEU A 156 15.57 -4.62 -1.34
N THR A 157 15.61 -5.92 -0.99
CA THR A 157 16.28 -6.42 0.21
C THR A 157 17.53 -7.21 -0.22
N ASP A 158 18.70 -6.73 0.13
CA ASP A 158 19.98 -7.28 -0.33
C ASP A 158 20.14 -8.77 -0.04
N GLU A 159 19.67 -9.24 1.13
CA GLU A 159 19.73 -10.66 1.51
C GLU A 159 18.85 -11.53 0.61
N TYR A 160 17.64 -11.11 0.34
CA TYR A 160 16.71 -11.84 -0.55
C TYR A 160 17.22 -11.80 -1.99
N TYR A 161 17.79 -10.65 -2.41
CA TYR A 161 18.38 -10.51 -3.73
C TYR A 161 19.54 -11.46 -3.94
N ASN A 162 20.39 -11.66 -2.93
CA ASN A 162 21.52 -12.61 -3.00
C ASN A 162 21.03 -14.06 -3.16
N ILE A 163 19.98 -14.47 -2.41
CA ILE A 163 19.35 -15.79 -2.57
C ILE A 163 18.73 -15.90 -3.96
N TYR A 164 18.02 -14.85 -4.40
CA TYR A 164 17.41 -14.81 -5.72
C TYR A 164 18.45 -14.97 -6.84
N GLY A 165 19.58 -14.26 -6.75
CA GLY A 165 20.66 -14.35 -7.73
C GLY A 165 21.20 -15.77 -7.91
N GLN A 166 21.32 -16.52 -6.81
CA GLN A 166 21.80 -17.90 -6.81
C GLN A 166 20.74 -18.92 -7.23
N HIS A 167 19.44 -18.65 -6.91
CA HIS A 167 18.35 -19.61 -7.05
C HIS A 167 17.17 -19.04 -7.87
N LYS A 168 17.45 -18.19 -8.85
CA LYS A 168 16.45 -17.42 -9.63
C LYS A 168 15.28 -18.27 -10.11
N ARG A 169 15.53 -19.48 -10.63
CA ARG A 169 14.48 -20.36 -11.15
C ARG A 169 13.51 -20.79 -10.05
N LYS A 170 14.03 -21.33 -8.94
CA LYS A 170 13.18 -21.82 -7.82
C LYS A 170 12.37 -20.70 -7.19
N VAL A 171 12.97 -19.51 -7.05
CA VAL A 171 12.27 -18.34 -6.49
C VAL A 171 11.17 -17.83 -7.43
N ASN A 172 11.40 -17.80 -8.74
CA ASN A 172 10.38 -17.45 -9.71
C ASN A 172 9.23 -18.47 -9.73
N GLU A 173 9.53 -19.77 -9.71
CA GLU A 173 8.53 -20.84 -9.61
C GLU A 173 7.68 -20.70 -8.34
N ALA A 174 8.28 -20.33 -7.20
CA ALA A 174 7.54 -20.07 -5.96
C ALA A 174 6.65 -18.83 -6.07
N LEU A 175 7.14 -17.74 -6.68
CA LEU A 175 6.34 -16.53 -6.94
C LEU A 175 5.14 -16.81 -7.85
N ASP A 176 5.34 -17.60 -8.90
CA ASP A 176 4.28 -17.99 -9.83
C ASP A 176 3.23 -18.87 -9.13
N THR A 177 3.68 -19.87 -8.37
CA THR A 177 2.80 -20.73 -7.55
C THR A 177 1.99 -19.94 -6.52
N ALA A 178 2.62 -18.95 -5.85
CA ALA A 178 1.92 -18.07 -4.92
C ALA A 178 0.86 -17.20 -5.62
N GLY A 179 1.16 -16.71 -6.82
CA GLY A 179 0.23 -15.96 -7.67
C GLY A 179 -0.94 -16.80 -8.15
N GLU A 180 -0.68 -18.03 -8.60
CA GLU A 180 -1.71 -18.98 -8.99
C GLU A 180 -2.65 -19.26 -7.81
N ARG A 181 -2.11 -19.60 -6.63
CA ARG A 181 -2.91 -19.80 -5.42
C ARG A 181 -3.77 -18.59 -5.06
N ARG A 182 -3.23 -17.37 -5.21
CA ARG A 182 -3.97 -16.12 -5.00
C ARG A 182 -5.14 -16.01 -5.97
N SER A 183 -4.93 -16.31 -7.24
CA SER A 183 -5.98 -16.31 -8.26
C SER A 183 -7.11 -17.29 -7.92
N TYR A 184 -6.79 -18.51 -7.52
CA TYR A 184 -7.80 -19.49 -7.10
C TYR A 184 -8.57 -19.06 -5.86
N ARG A 185 -7.93 -18.43 -4.88
CA ARG A 185 -8.63 -17.83 -3.72
C ARG A 185 -9.61 -16.75 -4.15
N THR A 186 -9.19 -15.88 -5.06
CA THR A 186 -10.06 -14.81 -5.58
C THR A 186 -11.24 -15.37 -6.37
N ILE A 187 -11.04 -16.46 -7.14
CA ILE A 187 -12.13 -17.19 -7.83
C ILE A 187 -13.13 -17.71 -6.80
N ALA A 188 -12.67 -18.45 -5.81
CA ALA A 188 -13.53 -19.01 -4.76
C ALA A 188 -14.30 -17.92 -3.97
N GLU A 189 -13.68 -16.76 -3.74
CA GLU A 189 -14.34 -15.62 -3.12
C GLU A 189 -15.44 -15.01 -4.00
N LEU A 190 -15.20 -14.91 -5.31
CA LEU A 190 -16.19 -14.42 -6.27
C LEU A 190 -17.36 -15.39 -6.41
N GLU A 191 -17.10 -16.68 -6.58
CA GLU A 191 -18.11 -17.72 -6.67
C GLU A 191 -18.97 -17.82 -5.39
N ALA A 192 -18.37 -17.57 -4.24
CA ALA A 192 -19.09 -17.47 -2.97
C ALA A 192 -19.86 -16.13 -2.81
N GLY A 193 -19.88 -15.27 -3.84
CA GLY A 193 -20.57 -13.98 -3.81
C GLY A 193 -20.02 -12.98 -2.80
N LYS A 194 -18.76 -13.13 -2.35
CA LYS A 194 -18.15 -12.25 -1.34
C LYS A 194 -17.79 -10.87 -1.89
N PHE A 195 -17.71 -10.73 -3.19
CA PHE A 195 -17.48 -9.45 -3.87
C PHE A 195 -17.99 -9.48 -5.31
N LYS A 196 -18.11 -8.30 -5.91
CA LYS A 196 -18.28 -8.06 -7.35
C LYS A 196 -17.05 -7.35 -7.84
N LYS A 197 -16.48 -7.70 -9.01
CA LYS A 197 -15.37 -6.93 -9.59
C LYS A 197 -15.79 -5.49 -9.82
N THR A 198 -14.85 -4.58 -9.62
CA THR A 198 -15.04 -3.16 -9.92
C THR A 198 -14.18 -2.78 -11.12
N VAL A 199 -14.77 -2.21 -12.15
CA VAL A 199 -14.10 -1.74 -13.36
C VAL A 199 -14.23 -0.24 -13.46
N LEU A 200 -13.09 0.46 -13.54
CA LEU A 200 -12.99 1.89 -13.66
C LEU A 200 -12.28 2.26 -14.96
N PHE A 201 -12.93 3.05 -15.81
CA PHE A 201 -12.33 3.56 -17.04
C PHE A 201 -12.05 5.06 -16.85
N ILE A 202 -10.78 5.46 -16.96
CA ILE A 202 -10.34 6.83 -16.75
C ILE A 202 -9.80 7.39 -18.06
N THR A 203 -10.46 8.42 -18.57
CA THR A 203 -10.05 9.11 -19.80
C THR A 203 -9.67 10.56 -19.50
N ALA A 204 -8.72 11.07 -20.25
CA ALA A 204 -8.30 12.47 -20.27
C ALA A 204 -7.30 12.70 -21.40
N ASP A 205 -7.05 13.94 -21.74
CA ASP A 205 -5.97 14.32 -22.63
C ASP A 205 -4.60 13.92 -22.09
N SER A 206 -3.59 13.92 -22.99
CA SER A 206 -2.22 13.65 -22.58
C SER A 206 -1.73 14.70 -21.58
N GLY A 207 -1.03 14.26 -20.52
CA GLY A 207 -0.45 15.16 -19.53
C GLY A 207 -1.39 15.61 -18.39
N VAL A 208 -2.69 15.36 -18.45
CA VAL A 208 -3.66 15.75 -17.39
C VAL A 208 -3.45 15.01 -16.06
N GLY A 209 -2.71 13.90 -16.07
CA GLY A 209 -2.34 13.20 -14.83
C GLY A 209 -3.11 11.91 -14.55
N LYS A 210 -3.65 11.23 -15.58
CA LYS A 210 -4.34 9.92 -15.44
C LYS A 210 -3.58 8.95 -14.54
N THR A 211 -2.33 8.67 -14.86
CA THR A 211 -1.47 7.76 -14.09
C THR A 211 -1.26 8.21 -12.65
N LYS A 212 -1.09 9.53 -12.40
CA LYS A 212 -0.91 10.09 -11.06
C LYS A 212 -2.15 9.86 -10.19
N HIS A 213 -3.32 10.16 -10.71
CA HIS A 213 -4.59 10.00 -9.98
C HIS A 213 -4.93 8.53 -9.77
N SER A 214 -4.67 7.66 -10.76
CA SER A 214 -4.82 6.21 -10.62
C SER A 214 -3.91 5.63 -9.55
N LYS A 215 -2.64 6.01 -9.50
CA LYS A 215 -1.70 5.58 -8.44
C LYS A 215 -2.15 6.06 -7.06
N LYS A 216 -2.65 7.29 -6.94
CA LYS A 216 -3.24 7.79 -5.68
C LYS A 216 -4.44 6.93 -5.25
N LEU A 217 -5.36 6.62 -6.18
CA LEU A 217 -6.50 5.76 -5.91
C LEU A 217 -6.05 4.36 -5.44
N ILE A 218 -5.09 3.74 -6.14
CA ILE A 218 -4.53 2.43 -5.77
C ILE A 218 -3.97 2.44 -4.34
N THR A 219 -3.16 3.44 -4.00
CA THR A 219 -2.59 3.57 -2.64
C THR A 219 -3.70 3.68 -1.58
N LEU A 220 -4.75 4.45 -1.85
CA LEU A 220 -5.89 4.56 -0.93
C LEU A 220 -6.66 3.25 -0.80
N LEU A 221 -6.87 2.52 -1.89
CA LEU A 221 -7.51 1.19 -1.88
C LEU A 221 -6.69 0.18 -1.07
N GLN A 222 -5.36 0.17 -1.20
CA GLN A 222 -4.48 -0.68 -0.41
C GLN A 222 -4.59 -0.37 1.09
N ASN A 223 -4.59 0.91 1.46
CA ASN A 223 -4.74 1.35 2.85
C ASN A 223 -6.11 0.96 3.43
N ILE A 224 -7.16 1.03 2.63
CA ILE A 224 -8.51 0.62 3.04
C ILE A 224 -8.57 -0.91 3.19
N ALA A 225 -8.03 -1.67 2.24
CA ALA A 225 -7.98 -3.12 2.33
C ALA A 225 -7.29 -3.59 3.62
N LEU A 226 -6.20 -2.92 4.02
CA LEU A 226 -5.51 -3.19 5.29
C LEU A 226 -6.42 -3.00 6.51
N LYS A 227 -7.29 -1.98 6.51
CA LYS A 227 -8.27 -1.78 7.61
C LYS A 227 -9.27 -2.92 7.71
N PHE A 228 -9.56 -3.61 6.61
CA PHE A 228 -10.41 -4.80 6.57
C PHE A 228 -9.63 -6.12 6.65
N GLY A 229 -8.37 -6.07 7.11
CA GLY A 229 -7.52 -7.24 7.32
C GLY A 229 -7.06 -7.93 6.04
N GLN A 230 -7.06 -7.21 4.90
CA GLN A 230 -6.61 -7.73 3.60
C GLN A 230 -5.38 -6.97 3.10
N THR A 231 -4.37 -7.69 2.65
CA THR A 231 -3.21 -7.12 1.97
C THR A 231 -3.45 -7.16 0.46
N TRP A 232 -3.65 -6.00 -0.15
CA TRP A 232 -3.83 -5.86 -1.59
C TRP A 232 -2.54 -5.48 -2.28
N ASN A 233 -2.24 -6.19 -3.35
CA ASN A 233 -1.14 -5.88 -4.26
C ASN A 233 -1.71 -5.35 -5.58
N PHE A 234 -0.89 -4.67 -6.35
CA PHE A 234 -1.27 -4.19 -7.67
C PHE A 234 -0.25 -4.59 -8.73
N CYS A 235 -0.72 -4.73 -9.96
CA CYS A 235 0.10 -4.87 -11.15
C CYS A 235 -0.19 -3.70 -12.07
N ILE A 236 0.86 -3.04 -12.56
CA ILE A 236 0.76 -2.03 -13.60
C ILE A 236 1.22 -2.66 -14.90
N THR A 237 0.45 -2.47 -15.94
CA THR A 237 0.81 -2.92 -17.28
C THR A 237 0.42 -1.87 -18.31
N ALA A 238 1.32 -1.61 -19.24
CA ALA A 238 1.17 -0.64 -20.32
C ALA A 238 1.55 -1.23 -21.69
N SER A 239 1.76 -2.53 -21.78
CA SER A 239 2.27 -3.18 -22.98
C SER A 239 1.22 -4.01 -23.71
N THR A 240 1.53 -4.38 -24.95
CA THR A 240 0.73 -5.31 -25.76
C THR A 240 0.62 -6.70 -25.15
N ASN A 241 1.46 -7.04 -24.15
CA ASN A 241 1.41 -8.30 -23.40
C ASN A 241 1.01 -8.01 -21.95
N ALA A 242 -0.15 -7.43 -21.78
CA ALA A 242 -0.65 -6.86 -20.53
C ALA A 242 -0.64 -7.83 -19.34
N PHE A 243 -0.63 -9.15 -19.55
CA PHE A 243 -0.71 -10.15 -18.50
C PHE A 243 0.60 -10.86 -18.19
N ASP A 244 1.71 -10.59 -18.90
CA ASP A 244 2.98 -11.27 -18.66
C ASP A 244 3.46 -11.09 -17.20
N GLU A 245 3.32 -9.87 -16.66
CA GLU A 245 3.71 -9.53 -15.29
C GLU A 245 2.58 -9.73 -14.26
N TYR A 246 1.35 -10.01 -14.73
CA TYR A 246 0.23 -10.21 -13.81
C TYR A 246 0.35 -11.57 -13.12
N ASN A 247 0.21 -11.56 -11.80
CA ASN A 247 0.36 -12.75 -10.96
C ASN A 247 -0.70 -12.79 -9.84
N GLY A 248 -1.97 -12.57 -10.24
CA GLY A 248 -3.13 -12.64 -9.36
C GLY A 248 -3.25 -11.47 -8.37
N GLN A 249 -2.64 -10.31 -8.64
CA GLN A 249 -2.80 -9.13 -7.80
C GLN A 249 -4.26 -8.66 -7.77
N GLU A 250 -4.69 -8.13 -6.62
CA GLU A 250 -6.05 -7.67 -6.39
C GLU A 250 -6.44 -6.47 -7.25
N VAL A 251 -5.47 -5.61 -7.57
CA VAL A 251 -5.67 -4.44 -8.45
C VAL A 251 -4.86 -4.61 -9.73
N LEU A 252 -5.54 -4.61 -10.86
CA LEU A 252 -4.93 -4.58 -12.19
C LEU A 252 -5.07 -3.17 -12.76
N PHE A 253 -3.94 -2.50 -12.97
CA PHE A 253 -3.88 -1.18 -13.55
C PHE A 253 -3.32 -1.24 -14.98
N LEU A 254 -4.20 -1.06 -15.95
CA LEU A 254 -3.91 -1.02 -17.39
C LEU A 254 -3.64 0.43 -17.78
N ASP A 255 -2.37 0.85 -17.63
CA ASP A 255 -1.96 2.24 -17.83
C ASP A 255 -1.68 2.53 -19.31
N ASP A 256 -2.47 3.43 -19.89
CA ASP A 256 -2.39 3.86 -21.29
C ASP A 256 -2.40 2.69 -22.31
N ILE A 257 -3.15 1.64 -21.96
CA ILE A 257 -3.32 0.48 -22.83
C ILE A 257 -4.14 0.84 -24.07
N ARG A 258 -3.96 0.11 -25.14
CA ARG A 258 -4.76 0.26 -26.36
C ARG A 258 -5.84 -0.80 -26.44
N GLY A 259 -6.99 -0.44 -27.05
CA GLY A 259 -8.11 -1.35 -27.22
C GLY A 259 -7.75 -2.62 -28.01
N ASP A 260 -6.85 -2.51 -28.99
CA ASP A 260 -6.33 -3.63 -29.80
C ASP A 260 -5.31 -4.52 -29.07
N SER A 261 -4.98 -4.24 -27.82
CA SER A 261 -4.07 -5.06 -27.02
C SER A 261 -4.65 -6.45 -26.70
N LEU A 262 -5.97 -6.55 -26.60
CA LEU A 262 -6.70 -7.80 -26.36
C LEU A 262 -7.74 -8.05 -27.43
N THR A 263 -8.18 -9.32 -27.54
CA THR A 263 -9.35 -9.67 -28.35
C THR A 263 -10.64 -9.19 -27.69
N VAL A 264 -11.72 -9.06 -28.47
CA VAL A 264 -13.07 -8.81 -27.94
C VAL A 264 -13.41 -9.80 -26.83
N SER A 265 -13.21 -11.09 -27.08
CA SER A 265 -13.50 -12.14 -26.10
C SER A 265 -12.70 -11.99 -24.80
N ASP A 266 -11.41 -11.66 -24.91
CA ASP A 266 -10.57 -11.49 -23.71
C ASP A 266 -10.97 -10.24 -22.92
N TRP A 267 -11.33 -9.13 -23.61
CA TRP A 267 -11.89 -7.95 -22.94
C TRP A 267 -13.19 -8.27 -22.20
N LEU A 268 -14.15 -8.91 -22.87
CA LEU A 268 -15.44 -9.24 -22.26
C LEU A 268 -15.30 -10.17 -21.06
N LYS A 269 -14.37 -11.14 -21.13
CA LYS A 269 -14.05 -12.03 -20.01
C LYS A 269 -13.35 -11.32 -18.85
N LEU A 270 -12.39 -10.44 -19.17
CA LEU A 270 -11.65 -9.70 -18.15
C LEU A 270 -12.57 -8.78 -17.35
N LEU A 271 -13.42 -8.05 -18.06
CA LEU A 271 -14.31 -7.04 -17.49
C LEU A 271 -15.57 -7.63 -16.85
N ASP A 272 -15.85 -8.93 -17.04
CA ASP A 272 -17.05 -9.54 -16.47
C ASP A 272 -17.03 -9.41 -14.93
N PRO A 273 -18.08 -8.79 -14.33
CA PRO A 273 -18.10 -8.49 -12.91
C PRO A 273 -18.30 -9.71 -12.00
N TYR A 274 -18.79 -10.82 -12.56
CA TYR A 274 -19.21 -12.02 -11.83
C TYR A 274 -18.44 -13.28 -12.22
N MET A 275 -17.54 -13.19 -13.20
CA MET A 275 -16.77 -14.34 -13.68
C MET A 275 -15.28 -14.01 -13.74
N ILE A 276 -14.45 -15.00 -13.41
CA ILE A 276 -13.02 -14.98 -13.65
C ILE A 276 -12.69 -16.05 -14.66
N SER A 277 -12.07 -15.67 -15.76
CA SER A 277 -11.73 -16.56 -16.87
C SER A 277 -10.23 -16.48 -17.17
N PRO A 278 -9.68 -17.53 -17.80
CA PRO A 278 -8.35 -17.47 -18.37
C PRO A 278 -8.27 -16.39 -19.45
N ILE A 279 -7.18 -15.64 -19.45
CA ILE A 279 -6.87 -14.57 -20.41
C ILE A 279 -5.53 -14.89 -21.05
N SER A 280 -5.42 -14.60 -22.33
CA SER A 280 -4.22 -14.89 -23.11
C SER A 280 -3.01 -14.11 -22.60
N ALA A 281 -1.93 -14.82 -22.31
CA ALA A 281 -0.60 -14.27 -22.04
C ALA A 281 0.43 -15.01 -22.91
N ARG A 282 1.63 -14.44 -23.06
CA ARG A 282 2.61 -14.87 -24.07
C ARG A 282 3.00 -16.36 -23.97
N TYR A 283 3.17 -16.91 -22.79
CA TYR A 283 3.70 -18.28 -22.60
C TYR A 283 2.65 -19.25 -22.08
N HIS A 284 1.70 -18.78 -21.31
CA HIS A 284 0.58 -19.57 -20.78
C HIS A 284 -0.54 -18.62 -20.33
N ASN A 285 -1.77 -19.09 -20.42
CA ASN A 285 -2.91 -18.30 -19.98
C ASN A 285 -2.83 -18.00 -18.49
N LYS A 286 -3.23 -16.80 -18.11
CA LYS A 286 -3.33 -16.37 -16.72
C LYS A 286 -4.77 -16.11 -16.34
N MET A 287 -5.12 -16.32 -15.08
CA MET A 287 -6.47 -16.04 -14.59
C MET A 287 -6.65 -14.53 -14.40
N GLY A 288 -7.68 -13.94 -15.00
CA GLY A 288 -8.02 -12.51 -14.84
C GLY A 288 -8.65 -12.22 -13.48
N ALA A 289 -7.95 -12.55 -12.40
CA ALA A 289 -8.47 -12.64 -11.03
C ALA A 289 -8.39 -11.31 -10.25
N ALA A 290 -8.32 -10.16 -10.92
CA ALA A 290 -8.33 -8.87 -10.24
C ALA A 290 -9.71 -8.56 -9.64
N LYS A 291 -9.71 -7.97 -8.44
CA LYS A 291 -10.92 -7.45 -7.77
C LYS A 291 -11.28 -6.05 -8.28
N VAL A 292 -10.27 -5.26 -8.59
CA VAL A 292 -10.40 -3.92 -9.18
C VAL A 292 -9.56 -3.83 -10.44
N ILE A 293 -10.17 -3.37 -11.52
CA ILE A 293 -9.52 -3.11 -12.80
C ILE A 293 -9.61 -1.61 -13.07
N ILE A 294 -8.46 -0.98 -13.32
CA ILE A 294 -8.38 0.43 -13.68
C ILE A 294 -7.79 0.50 -15.08
N ILE A 295 -8.51 1.07 -16.02
CA ILE A 295 -8.08 1.29 -17.40
C ILE A 295 -7.87 2.79 -17.59
N THR A 296 -6.72 3.20 -18.12
CA THR A 296 -6.50 4.59 -18.53
C THR A 296 -6.29 4.67 -20.04
N SER A 297 -6.90 5.66 -20.67
CA SER A 297 -6.77 5.93 -22.09
C SER A 297 -6.95 7.42 -22.40
N THR A 298 -6.52 7.86 -23.59
CA THR A 298 -6.89 9.15 -24.15
C THR A 298 -8.19 9.08 -24.94
N LYS A 299 -8.72 7.88 -25.17
CA LYS A 299 -9.95 7.63 -25.94
C LYS A 299 -11.12 7.34 -25.01
N GLU A 300 -12.31 7.71 -25.45
CA GLU A 300 -13.56 7.26 -24.83
C GLU A 300 -13.75 5.75 -25.00
N PRO A 301 -14.54 5.09 -24.12
CA PRO A 301 -14.72 3.65 -24.15
C PRO A 301 -15.17 3.12 -25.53
N ILE A 302 -16.08 3.80 -26.19
CA ILE A 302 -16.58 3.41 -27.52
C ILE A 302 -15.42 3.34 -28.53
N ASP A 303 -14.65 4.41 -28.66
CA ASP A 303 -13.50 4.47 -29.58
C ASP A 303 -12.39 3.50 -29.18
N PHE A 304 -12.27 3.27 -27.87
CA PHE A 304 -11.27 2.36 -27.33
C PHE A 304 -11.59 0.91 -27.68
N PHE A 305 -12.82 0.45 -27.47
CA PHE A 305 -13.20 -0.93 -27.73
C PHE A 305 -13.52 -1.20 -29.20
N ALA A 306 -13.86 -0.19 -30.00
CA ALA A 306 -14.08 -0.34 -31.43
C ALA A 306 -12.87 -0.94 -32.18
N VAL A 307 -11.66 -0.69 -31.67
CA VAL A 307 -10.40 -1.21 -32.26
C VAL A 307 -9.95 -2.54 -31.66
N ALA A 308 -10.74 -3.17 -30.77
CA ALA A 308 -10.39 -4.46 -30.17
C ALA A 308 -10.20 -5.55 -31.25
N LYS A 309 -9.19 -6.42 -31.08
CA LYS A 309 -8.88 -7.46 -32.06
C LYS A 309 -10.06 -8.41 -32.27
N GLY A 310 -10.44 -8.58 -33.54
CA GLY A 310 -11.56 -9.44 -33.92
C GLY A 310 -12.93 -8.77 -33.75
N ASN A 311 -12.99 -7.46 -33.53
CA ASN A 311 -14.25 -6.73 -33.54
C ASN A 311 -14.71 -6.51 -34.99
N VAL A 312 -15.75 -7.21 -35.38
CA VAL A 312 -16.36 -7.08 -36.72
C VAL A 312 -17.78 -6.52 -36.60
N SER A 313 -18.51 -6.84 -35.52
CA SER A 313 -19.93 -6.48 -35.37
C SER A 313 -20.41 -6.58 -33.91
N GLU A 314 -19.50 -6.52 -32.93
CA GLU A 314 -19.88 -6.60 -31.52
C GLU A 314 -20.59 -5.33 -31.07
N ASP A 315 -21.69 -5.47 -30.34
CA ASP A 315 -22.31 -4.34 -29.67
C ASP A 315 -21.38 -3.77 -28.58
N LEU A 316 -20.89 -2.55 -28.83
CA LEU A 316 -19.96 -1.87 -27.91
C LEU A 316 -20.56 -1.60 -26.53
N GLY A 317 -21.88 -1.58 -26.40
CA GLY A 317 -22.60 -1.52 -25.14
C GLY A 317 -22.29 -2.70 -24.22
N GLN A 318 -21.89 -3.86 -24.80
CA GLN A 318 -21.45 -5.00 -24.00
C GLN A 318 -20.21 -4.73 -23.15
N PHE A 319 -19.30 -3.84 -23.61
CA PHE A 319 -18.17 -3.38 -22.83
C PHE A 319 -18.60 -2.33 -21.81
N ASN A 320 -19.40 -1.33 -22.26
CA ASN A 320 -19.83 -0.21 -21.43
C ASN A 320 -20.58 -0.69 -20.18
N ARG A 321 -21.49 -1.65 -20.28
CA ARG A 321 -22.25 -2.19 -19.14
C ARG A 321 -21.41 -2.84 -18.05
N ARG A 322 -20.16 -3.19 -18.34
CA ARG A 322 -19.22 -3.83 -17.41
C ARG A 322 -18.35 -2.82 -16.66
N ILE A 323 -18.40 -1.55 -17.06
CA ILE A 323 -17.68 -0.45 -16.43
C ILE A 323 -18.55 0.12 -15.32
N ASP A 324 -18.07 0.14 -14.08
CA ASP A 324 -18.81 0.76 -12.96
C ASP A 324 -18.81 2.28 -13.06
N TYR A 325 -17.68 2.88 -13.47
CA TYR A 325 -17.57 4.33 -13.73
C TYR A 325 -16.66 4.65 -14.92
N LEU A 326 -17.14 5.52 -15.79
CA LEU A 326 -16.33 6.31 -16.69
C LEU A 326 -15.95 7.60 -15.96
N VAL A 327 -14.65 7.86 -15.85
CA VAL A 327 -14.06 9.04 -15.20
C VAL A 327 -13.34 9.87 -16.25
N LYS A 328 -13.84 11.06 -16.54
CA LYS A 328 -13.17 12.04 -17.40
C LYS A 328 -12.45 13.04 -16.51
N LEU A 329 -11.12 13.13 -16.64
CA LEU A 329 -10.31 14.07 -15.87
C LEU A 329 -10.05 15.34 -16.69
N ASP A 330 -10.23 16.50 -16.04
CA ASP A 330 -9.89 17.82 -16.57
C ASP A 330 -9.17 18.63 -15.46
N GLY A 331 -7.85 18.57 -15.46
CA GLY A 331 -7.04 19.23 -14.44
C GLY A 331 -7.37 18.75 -12.99
N ASN A 332 -7.95 19.65 -12.21
CA ASN A 332 -8.36 19.36 -10.83
C ASN A 332 -9.81 18.85 -10.72
N ASP A 333 -10.54 18.84 -11.81
CA ASP A 333 -11.92 18.40 -11.87
C ASP A 333 -12.03 17.03 -12.52
N ALA A 334 -13.10 16.34 -12.24
CA ALA A 334 -13.43 15.06 -12.80
C ALA A 334 -14.93 14.95 -13.04
N THR A 335 -15.30 14.31 -14.13
CA THR A 335 -16.69 13.97 -14.43
C THR A 335 -16.88 12.48 -14.27
N LEU A 336 -17.92 12.08 -13.54
CA LEU A 336 -18.30 10.69 -13.33
C LEU A 336 -19.58 10.36 -14.09
N SER A 337 -19.54 9.28 -14.86
CA SER A 337 -20.69 8.73 -15.57
C SER A 337 -20.84 7.24 -15.31
N VAL A 338 -22.06 6.74 -15.34
CA VAL A 338 -22.39 5.30 -15.18
C VAL A 338 -23.08 4.78 -16.44
N PRO A 339 -22.97 3.49 -16.77
CA PRO A 339 -23.63 2.93 -17.94
C PRO A 339 -25.13 2.89 -17.76
N ILE A 340 -25.89 3.36 -18.76
CA ILE A 340 -27.34 3.34 -18.83
C ILE A 340 -27.76 2.55 -20.05
N LYS A 341 -28.74 1.65 -19.88
CA LYS A 341 -29.32 0.90 -20.99
C LYS A 341 -30.08 1.87 -21.92
N GLN A 342 -29.77 1.79 -23.20
CA GLN A 342 -30.47 2.55 -24.25
C GLN A 342 -31.71 1.78 -24.72
N SER A 343 -32.77 2.49 -25.05
CA SER A 343 -33.93 1.89 -25.73
C SER A 343 -33.57 1.62 -27.19
N GLU A 344 -33.94 0.47 -27.69
CA GLU A 344 -33.82 0.19 -29.13
C GLU A 344 -34.63 1.24 -29.90
N PRO A 345 -34.07 1.84 -30.95
CA PRO A 345 -34.82 2.75 -31.79
C PRO A 345 -35.99 1.96 -32.45
N ASP A 346 -37.16 2.53 -32.37
CA ASP A 346 -38.36 1.99 -33.04
C ASP A 346 -38.20 2.29 -34.53
N PHE A 347 -37.74 1.33 -35.32
CA PHE A 347 -37.69 1.43 -36.76
C PHE A 347 -38.85 0.64 -37.35
N ASP A 348 -39.65 1.25 -38.22
CA ASP A 348 -40.53 0.52 -39.07
C ASP A 348 -39.70 -0.34 -40.03
N GLU A 349 -40.08 -1.60 -40.29
CA GLU A 349 -39.32 -2.59 -41.06
C GLU A 349 -38.96 -2.09 -42.48
N ASP A 350 -39.69 -1.08 -42.99
CA ASP A 350 -39.48 -0.48 -44.32
C ASP A 350 -38.45 0.69 -44.34
N ASP A 351 -38.02 1.18 -43.17
CA ASP A 351 -37.19 2.39 -43.05
C ASP A 351 -35.74 2.14 -42.61
N ILE A 352 -35.20 0.90 -42.76
CA ILE A 352 -33.82 0.59 -42.37
C ILE A 352 -32.85 1.17 -43.42
N PRO A 353 -32.19 2.33 -43.20
CA PRO A 353 -31.20 2.86 -44.10
C PRO A 353 -29.98 1.94 -44.16
N TRP A 354 -29.54 1.61 -45.37
CA TRP A 354 -28.26 0.92 -45.56
C TRP A 354 -27.11 1.75 -44.95
N GLY A 355 -26.47 1.21 -43.89
CA GLY A 355 -25.32 1.86 -43.22
C GLY A 355 -25.66 2.53 -41.90
N LEU A 356 -26.68 2.09 -41.17
CA LEU A 356 -26.93 2.53 -39.79
C LEU A 356 -25.70 2.33 -38.91
N PRO A 357 -25.40 3.31 -38.03
CA PRO A 357 -24.44 3.09 -36.98
C PRO A 357 -24.91 1.91 -36.12
N LEU A 358 -23.98 1.01 -35.76
CA LEU A 358 -24.24 -0.09 -34.84
C LEU A 358 -24.96 0.43 -33.59
N PHE A 359 -26.13 -0.17 -33.28
CA PHE A 359 -26.87 0.14 -32.06
C PHE A 359 -25.98 -0.18 -30.84
N ILE A 360 -25.86 0.76 -29.92
CA ILE A 360 -25.11 0.63 -28.69
C ILE A 360 -26.09 0.43 -27.55
N SER A 361 -26.21 -0.82 -27.07
CA SER A 361 -27.20 -1.20 -26.05
C SER A 361 -26.99 -0.51 -24.70
N TYR A 362 -25.79 -0.04 -24.40
CA TYR A 362 -25.45 0.72 -23.18
C TYR A 362 -24.52 1.86 -23.53
N ASP A 363 -24.88 3.07 -23.06
CA ASP A 363 -24.05 4.27 -23.13
C ASP A 363 -23.97 4.93 -21.75
N PHE A 364 -23.12 5.93 -21.61
CA PHE A 364 -22.89 6.56 -20.32
C PHE A 364 -23.91 7.67 -20.03
N SER A 365 -24.33 7.75 -18.74
CA SER A 365 -25.25 8.75 -18.24
C SER A 365 -24.71 10.18 -18.33
N GLN A 366 -25.62 11.16 -18.12
CA GLN A 366 -25.20 12.54 -17.92
C GLN A 366 -24.16 12.67 -16.81
N GLU A 367 -23.24 13.55 -17.05
CA GLU A 367 -22.01 13.77 -16.31
C GLU A 367 -22.28 14.50 -14.98
N LYS A 368 -21.71 13.96 -13.89
CA LYS A 368 -21.63 14.67 -12.63
C LYS A 368 -20.24 15.26 -12.47
N GLN A 369 -20.12 16.58 -12.62
CA GLN A 369 -18.85 17.27 -12.40
C GLN A 369 -18.53 17.40 -10.90
N LEU A 370 -17.31 17.07 -10.53
CA LEU A 370 -16.79 17.05 -9.17
C LEU A 370 -15.31 17.44 -9.16
N THR A 371 -14.79 17.81 -8.00
CA THR A 371 -13.32 17.83 -7.85
C THR A 371 -12.77 16.42 -7.89
N THR A 372 -11.55 16.24 -8.43
CA THR A 372 -10.89 14.92 -8.55
C THR A 372 -10.84 14.17 -7.21
N ASN A 373 -10.64 14.88 -6.08
CA ASN A 373 -10.65 14.25 -4.76
C ASN A 373 -12.03 13.66 -4.40
N LYS A 374 -13.11 14.39 -4.65
CA LYS A 374 -14.48 13.89 -4.42
C LYS A 374 -14.80 12.71 -5.33
N ALA A 375 -14.34 12.74 -6.57
CA ALA A 375 -14.48 11.62 -7.49
C ALA A 375 -13.77 10.37 -6.94
N ILE A 376 -12.52 10.49 -6.50
CA ILE A 376 -11.77 9.40 -5.86
C ILE A 376 -12.53 8.84 -4.65
N ASP A 377 -13.12 9.67 -3.79
CA ASP A 377 -13.90 9.22 -2.64
C ASP A 377 -15.13 8.38 -3.05
N ILE A 378 -15.80 8.75 -4.15
CA ILE A 378 -16.94 7.98 -4.70
C ILE A 378 -16.45 6.63 -5.23
N LEU A 379 -15.35 6.61 -5.99
CA LEU A 379 -14.77 5.37 -6.51
C LEU A 379 -14.38 4.40 -5.38
N ILE A 380 -13.78 4.92 -4.32
CA ILE A 380 -13.46 4.15 -3.12
C ILE A 380 -14.71 3.56 -2.48
N LYS A 381 -15.77 4.37 -2.29
CA LYS A 381 -17.06 3.89 -1.72
C LYS A 381 -17.67 2.79 -2.58
N THR A 382 -17.54 2.88 -3.90
CA THR A 382 -18.01 1.84 -4.82
C THR A 382 -17.23 0.54 -4.64
N VAL A 383 -15.90 0.61 -4.51
CA VAL A 383 -15.09 -0.58 -4.22
C VAL A 383 -15.48 -1.20 -2.87
N ILE A 384 -15.63 -0.38 -1.82
CA ILE A 384 -16.08 -0.85 -0.49
C ILE A 384 -17.43 -1.56 -0.58
N TYR A 385 -18.37 -0.99 -1.33
CA TYR A 385 -19.69 -1.58 -1.56
C TYR A 385 -19.59 -2.90 -2.34
N ASN A 386 -18.87 -2.94 -3.46
CA ASN A 386 -18.67 -4.13 -4.28
C ASN A 386 -17.93 -5.24 -3.52
N MET A 387 -17.03 -4.89 -2.60
CA MET A 387 -16.35 -5.80 -1.69
C MET A 387 -17.20 -6.26 -0.51
N GLN A 388 -18.41 -5.75 -0.35
CA GLN A 388 -19.34 -6.02 0.78
C GLN A 388 -18.71 -5.77 2.17
N TRP A 389 -17.76 -4.86 2.26
CA TRP A 389 -17.07 -4.57 3.52
C TRP A 389 -17.99 -3.92 4.54
N ASN A 390 -18.95 -3.10 4.12
CA ASN A 390 -19.95 -2.47 5.02
C ASN A 390 -20.84 -3.48 5.76
N LYS A 391 -21.04 -4.68 5.20
CA LYS A 391 -21.84 -5.74 5.86
C LYS A 391 -21.08 -6.39 7.01
N LYS A 392 -19.75 -6.38 7.01
CA LYS A 392 -18.94 -6.96 8.09
C LYS A 392 -18.91 -6.10 9.34
N GLU A 393 -18.94 -4.77 9.20
CA GLU A 393 -19.07 -3.86 10.35
C GLU A 393 -20.43 -4.03 11.05
N ALA A 394 -21.52 -4.14 10.29
CA ALA A 394 -22.86 -4.37 10.83
C ALA A 394 -23.01 -5.71 11.59
N ILE A 395 -22.26 -6.75 11.20
CA ILE A 395 -22.27 -8.06 11.88
C ILE A 395 -21.44 -8.03 13.16
N SER A 396 -20.30 -7.30 13.19
CA SER A 396 -19.48 -7.13 14.40
C SER A 396 -20.22 -6.35 15.48
N ASP A 397 -21.00 -5.33 15.10
CA ASP A 397 -21.80 -4.54 16.04
C ASP A 397 -23.02 -5.32 16.60
N THR A 398 -23.62 -6.21 15.80
CA THR A 398 -24.70 -7.09 16.28
C THR A 398 -24.20 -8.19 17.21
N ASP A 399 -23.00 -8.73 16.99
CA ASP A 399 -22.41 -9.73 17.89
C ASP A 399 -21.95 -9.13 19.23
N GLN A 400 -21.49 -7.87 19.24
CA GLN A 400 -21.19 -7.15 20.48
C GLN A 400 -22.46 -6.79 21.27
N SER A 401 -23.50 -6.30 20.61
CA SER A 401 -24.79 -5.98 21.26
C SER A 401 -25.49 -7.25 21.80
N SER A 402 -25.28 -8.41 21.18
CA SER A 402 -25.84 -9.69 21.64
C SER A 402 -25.09 -10.24 22.86
N LYS A 403 -23.78 -10.00 22.99
CA LYS A 403 -22.98 -10.38 24.16
C LYS A 403 -23.24 -9.48 25.36
N ASP A 404 -23.47 -8.19 25.16
CA ASP A 404 -23.80 -7.25 26.22
C ASP A 404 -25.21 -7.49 26.79
N ASN A 405 -26.17 -7.92 25.98
CA ASN A 405 -27.52 -8.30 26.41
C ASN A 405 -27.59 -9.64 27.16
N LEU A 406 -26.62 -10.55 26.97
CA LEU A 406 -26.54 -11.81 27.70
C LEU A 406 -25.92 -11.63 29.10
N ASN A 407 -25.02 -10.67 29.28
CA ASN A 407 -24.39 -10.35 30.55
C ASN A 407 -25.28 -9.50 31.47
N THR A 408 -26.32 -8.86 30.94
CA THR A 408 -27.25 -8.04 31.76
C THR A 408 -28.44 -8.85 32.30
N LYS A 409 -28.62 -10.11 31.92
CA LYS A 409 -29.67 -11.04 32.42
C LYS A 409 -29.18 -12.04 33.46
N GLN A 410 -27.91 -11.93 33.91
CA GLN A 410 -27.34 -12.77 34.99
C GLN A 410 -26.84 -11.92 36.18
N LYS A 411 -27.50 -10.82 36.48
CA LYS A 411 -27.34 -10.12 37.77
C LYS A 411 -28.69 -9.95 38.44
#